data_9be175ef3ce8e08c57f0669be79734b6
#
_entry.id   9be175ef3ce8e08c57f0669be79734b6
#
_cell.length_a   1.000
_cell.length_b   1.000
_cell.length_c   1.000
_cell.angle_alpha   90.00
_cell.angle_beta   90.00
_cell.angle_gamma   90.00
#
_symmetry.space_group_name_H-M   'P 1'
#
loop_
_entity.id
_entity.type
_entity.pdbx_description
1 polymer ?
#
loop_
_entity_poly.entity_id
_entity_poly.type
_entity_poly.pdbx_seq_one_letter_code
_entity_poly.pdbx_strand_id
1 'polypeptide(L)'
;IQDDKDEVDYKKISEILKQKKTFSKITLEDEFKVGEETVRFGAVIGNPPYQMSDGGAQASAKPIYQHFVSIGKSLASDYTCFITPSRWFAGGKGLDNFRNQMLNDNTMKELHDFLTPEDVFPNTNNRGGVCHFINDFSKTDSEVTVVTHKDNHVISRIKRNLLIDGVDIFIRDSIAVCIIKKIFNECYDENFSSMVSTRKPFGIESNIIKTDIFKQSCDNLNEPIICIGKNKCIGYIEKKHVKSHEDWIDKWKVYVPRANNLGTELNDDNLNSFVGEPNSICTESYIVVGAGTINDKNSAINVSKYLTTKFVRFMHKQAKASQDASSKTYRFIPIEDFTSESDIDWSKSINEIDEQLFDKYGLSMEERKHIKSSIKDM
;
A
#
# COMPACT_ATOMS: atom_id res chain seq x y z
N ILE A 1 12.30 34.45 14.12
CA ILE A 1 12.41 35.84 13.77
C ILE A 1 11.94 36.60 15.02
N GLN A 2 12.86 36.95 15.87
CA GLN A 2 12.65 37.76 17.05
C GLN A 2 12.90 39.22 16.70
N ASP A 3 12.13 40.16 17.25
CA ASP A 3 12.47 41.56 17.23
C ASP A 3 13.35 41.90 18.46
N ASP A 4 13.84 43.14 18.56
CA ASP A 4 14.68 43.63 19.67
C ASP A 4 14.03 43.53 21.07
N LYS A 5 12.81 42.96 21.19
CA LYS A 5 12.04 42.75 22.42
C LYS A 5 11.76 41.25 22.70
N ASP A 6 12.43 40.34 22.03
CA ASP A 6 12.19 38.87 22.12
C ASP A 6 10.77 38.42 21.72
N GLU A 7 10.00 39.23 20.99
CA GLU A 7 8.69 38.84 20.45
C GLU A 7 8.83 38.23 19.05
N VAL A 8 8.08 37.15 18.80
CA VAL A 8 8.05 36.47 17.49
C VAL A 8 7.28 37.31 16.48
N ASP A 9 7.90 37.81 15.44
CA ASP A 9 7.25 38.56 14.37
C ASP A 9 6.44 37.67 13.41
N TYR A 10 5.21 37.34 13.82
CA TYR A 10 4.29 36.53 13.00
C TYR A 10 3.92 37.19 11.68
N LYS A 11 3.97 38.54 11.56
CA LYS A 11 3.68 39.24 10.30
C LYS A 11 4.79 38.95 9.28
N LYS A 12 6.04 39.03 9.71
CA LYS A 12 7.20 38.78 8.85
C LYS A 12 7.28 37.31 8.42
N ILE A 13 6.94 36.38 9.32
CA ILE A 13 6.80 34.95 8.96
C ILE A 13 5.68 34.78 7.92
N SER A 14 4.51 35.40 8.13
CA SER A 14 3.38 35.34 7.20
C SER A 14 3.73 35.95 5.83
N GLU A 15 4.51 37.04 5.78
CA GLU A 15 4.94 37.67 4.54
C GLU A 15 5.94 36.78 3.78
N ILE A 16 6.92 36.18 4.46
CA ILE A 16 7.85 35.21 3.87
C ILE A 16 7.09 34.03 3.28
N LEU A 17 6.11 33.48 4.01
CA LEU A 17 5.27 32.39 3.53
C LEU A 17 4.36 32.79 2.36
N LYS A 18 3.87 34.02 2.31
CA LYS A 18 3.03 34.56 1.22
C LYS A 18 3.81 34.90 -0.05
N GLN A 19 5.07 35.31 0.06
CA GLN A 19 5.91 35.67 -1.10
C GLN A 19 6.31 34.45 -1.92
N LYS A 20 6.31 33.24 -1.36
CA LYS A 20 6.63 32.01 -2.05
C LYS A 20 5.36 31.39 -2.65
N LYS A 21 5.07 31.71 -3.90
CA LYS A 21 3.88 31.27 -4.67
C LYS A 21 3.75 29.76 -4.83
N THR A 22 4.76 28.97 -4.47
CA THR A 22 4.71 27.49 -4.49
C THR A 22 5.67 26.93 -3.44
N PHE A 23 5.14 26.16 -2.50
CA PHE A 23 5.94 25.43 -1.48
C PHE A 23 6.97 24.47 -2.08
N SER A 24 6.85 24.12 -3.36
CA SER A 24 7.84 23.31 -4.09
C SER A 24 9.19 24.01 -4.36
N LYS A 25 9.29 25.30 -4.05
CA LYS A 25 10.52 26.11 -4.21
C LYS A 25 11.15 26.53 -2.88
N ILE A 26 10.64 26.08 -1.74
CA ILE A 26 11.33 26.23 -0.47
C ILE A 26 12.46 25.19 -0.48
N THR A 27 13.64 25.61 -0.89
CA THR A 27 14.85 24.79 -0.82
C THR A 27 15.43 24.86 0.58
N LEU A 28 16.18 23.84 0.98
CA LEU A 28 16.97 23.82 2.24
C LEU A 28 17.96 24.99 2.37
N GLU A 29 18.18 25.74 1.28
CA GLU A 29 19.06 26.91 1.21
C GLU A 29 18.39 28.19 1.76
N ASP A 30 17.09 28.20 2.00
CA ASP A 30 16.39 29.30 2.65
C ASP A 30 16.63 29.25 4.16
N GLU A 31 17.85 29.52 4.60
CA GLU A 31 18.21 29.64 6.01
C GLU A 31 17.45 30.83 6.63
N PHE A 32 16.82 30.61 7.78
CA PHE A 32 16.31 31.73 8.59
C PHE A 32 17.53 32.39 9.25
N LYS A 33 17.85 33.60 8.83
CA LYS A 33 18.95 34.39 9.40
C LYS A 33 18.42 35.59 10.15
N VAL A 34 19.00 35.82 11.34
CA VAL A 34 18.91 37.10 12.05
C VAL A 34 20.30 37.69 11.99
N GLY A 35 20.47 38.72 11.14
CA GLY A 35 21.78 39.22 10.79
C GLY A 35 22.59 38.21 9.96
N GLU A 36 23.80 37.86 10.39
CA GLU A 36 24.66 36.85 9.76
C GLU A 36 24.47 35.45 10.38
N GLU A 37 23.75 35.32 11.48
CA GLU A 37 23.57 34.06 12.20
C GLU A 37 22.34 33.27 11.75
N THR A 38 22.51 31.95 11.57
CA THR A 38 21.43 31.01 11.30
C THR A 38 20.67 30.72 12.60
N VAL A 39 19.37 31.07 12.66
CA VAL A 39 18.55 30.77 13.83
C VAL A 39 18.16 29.29 13.84
N ARG A 40 18.47 28.61 14.93
CA ARG A 40 17.99 27.26 15.24
C ARG A 40 17.18 27.26 16.52
N PHE A 41 16.17 26.39 16.56
CA PHE A 41 15.28 26.24 17.71
C PHE A 41 15.60 24.92 18.40
N GLY A 42 15.61 24.87 19.74
CA GLY A 42 15.80 23.62 20.50
C GLY A 42 14.75 22.57 20.12
N ALA A 43 13.53 22.99 19.85
CA ALA A 43 12.47 22.09 19.36
C ALA A 43 11.58 22.76 18.31
N VAL A 44 11.17 22.00 17.29
CA VAL A 44 10.20 22.41 16.29
C VAL A 44 9.03 21.43 16.30
N ILE A 45 7.82 21.95 16.60
CA ILE A 45 6.60 21.15 16.69
C ILE A 45 5.62 21.65 15.63
N GLY A 46 4.96 20.74 14.91
CA GLY A 46 4.04 21.15 13.85
C GLY A 46 2.94 20.16 13.50
N ASN A 47 1.80 20.72 13.14
CA ASN A 47 0.73 20.07 12.38
C ASN A 47 0.63 20.81 11.05
N PRO A 48 1.41 20.39 10.02
CA PRO A 48 1.46 21.09 8.75
C PRO A 48 0.19 20.88 7.93
N PRO A 49 -0.11 21.75 6.96
CA PRO A 49 -1.16 21.48 5.98
C PRO A 49 -0.84 20.21 5.19
N TYR A 50 -1.83 19.30 5.06
CA TYR A 50 -1.60 17.97 4.51
C TYR A 50 -1.52 17.94 2.99
N GLN A 51 -2.26 18.83 2.32
CA GLN A 51 -2.35 18.86 0.86
C GLN A 51 -2.62 20.26 0.35
N MET A 52 -2.29 20.52 -0.91
CA MET A 52 -2.69 21.74 -1.58
C MET A 52 -4.20 21.78 -1.76
N SER A 53 -4.79 22.97 -1.63
CA SER A 53 -6.17 23.21 -2.00
C SER A 53 -6.32 23.05 -3.52
N ASP A 54 -7.14 22.10 -3.96
CA ASP A 54 -7.47 21.93 -5.38
C ASP A 54 -8.44 23.07 -5.78
N GLY A 55 -8.07 23.82 -6.76
CA GLY A 55 -8.92 24.90 -7.35
C GLY A 55 -10.09 24.37 -8.17
N GLY A 56 -10.67 23.19 -7.85
CA GLY A 56 -11.86 22.61 -8.47
C GLY A 56 -11.65 21.26 -9.15
N ALA A 57 -12.68 20.45 -9.06
CA ALA A 57 -13.02 19.19 -9.71
C ALA A 57 -11.90 18.40 -10.44
N GLN A 58 -11.59 17.22 -9.89
CA GLN A 58 -10.90 16.08 -10.51
C GLN A 58 -9.38 15.96 -10.44
N ALA A 59 -8.61 16.95 -10.06
CA ALA A 59 -7.19 16.75 -9.79
C ALA A 59 -7.00 16.20 -8.36
N SER A 60 -6.39 15.02 -8.23
CA SER A 60 -6.11 14.43 -6.92
C SER A 60 -5.09 15.30 -6.17
N ALA A 61 -5.51 15.90 -5.05
CA ALA A 61 -4.70 16.80 -4.24
C ALA A 61 -3.30 16.24 -3.93
N LYS A 62 -2.27 17.05 -4.13
CA LYS A 62 -0.88 16.66 -3.89
C LYS A 62 -0.50 16.91 -2.43
N PRO A 63 0.17 15.95 -1.76
CA PRO A 63 0.71 16.17 -0.43
C PRO A 63 1.72 17.32 -0.42
N ILE A 64 1.76 18.08 0.68
CA ILE A 64 2.75 19.17 0.88
C ILE A 64 3.43 19.11 2.26
N TYR A 65 2.91 18.33 3.19
CA TYR A 65 3.44 18.23 4.56
C TYR A 65 4.90 17.79 4.62
N GLN A 66 5.41 17.00 3.65
CA GLN A 66 6.79 16.58 3.58
C GLN A 66 7.78 17.75 3.51
N HIS A 67 7.40 18.85 2.87
CA HIS A 67 8.22 20.06 2.79
C HIS A 67 8.34 20.75 4.15
N PHE A 68 7.23 20.81 4.90
CA PHE A 68 7.23 21.38 6.25
C PHE A 68 8.05 20.54 7.25
N VAL A 69 7.99 19.22 7.14
CA VAL A 69 8.82 18.32 7.95
C VAL A 69 10.31 18.57 7.66
N SER A 70 10.68 18.67 6.38
CA SER A 70 12.09 18.94 6.00
C SER A 70 12.57 20.29 6.52
N ILE A 71 11.76 21.34 6.39
CA ILE A 71 12.07 22.68 6.93
C ILE A 71 12.20 22.62 8.45
N GLY A 72 11.26 21.99 9.14
CA GLY A 72 11.31 21.87 10.59
C GLY A 72 12.56 21.16 11.08
N LYS A 73 12.99 20.09 10.40
CA LYS A 73 14.26 19.42 10.72
C LYS A 73 15.48 20.30 10.50
N SER A 74 15.49 21.17 9.49
CA SER A 74 16.60 22.10 9.28
C SER A 74 16.66 23.25 10.30
N LEU A 75 15.54 23.59 10.89
CA LEU A 75 15.43 24.66 11.90
C LEU A 75 15.66 24.19 13.33
N ALA A 76 15.50 22.91 13.62
CA ALA A 76 15.67 22.37 14.96
C ALA A 76 17.14 22.02 15.26
N SER A 77 17.57 22.24 16.52
CA SER A 77 18.88 21.79 17.03
C SER A 77 18.78 20.45 17.76
N ASP A 78 17.70 20.21 18.51
CA ASP A 78 17.61 19.06 19.40
C ASP A 78 16.45 18.12 19.04
N TYR A 79 15.24 18.68 18.85
CA TYR A 79 14.04 17.86 18.66
C TYR A 79 13.13 18.37 17.55
N THR A 80 12.48 17.44 16.85
CA THR A 80 11.26 17.75 16.08
C THR A 80 10.12 16.84 16.48
N CYS A 81 8.87 17.37 16.44
CA CYS A 81 7.66 16.57 16.60
C CYS A 81 6.63 17.02 15.55
N PHE A 82 6.28 16.13 14.66
CA PHE A 82 5.30 16.41 13.62
C PHE A 82 4.18 15.39 13.63
N ILE A 83 2.97 15.87 13.31
CA ILE A 83 1.80 15.03 13.04
C ILE A 83 1.44 15.13 11.57
N THR A 84 1.30 13.99 10.88
CA THR A 84 1.06 13.90 9.44
C THR A 84 0.14 12.73 9.11
N PRO A 85 -0.48 12.70 7.91
CA PRO A 85 -1.12 11.48 7.43
C PRO A 85 -0.11 10.33 7.32
N SER A 86 -0.52 9.11 7.70
CA SER A 86 0.30 7.88 7.60
C SER A 86 0.53 7.41 6.15
N ARG A 87 0.00 8.13 5.17
CA ARG A 87 0.09 7.78 3.74
C ARG A 87 1.52 7.55 3.24
N TRP A 88 2.50 8.25 3.81
CA TRP A 88 3.90 8.10 3.42
C TRP A 88 4.47 6.71 3.75
N PHE A 89 3.87 5.95 4.65
CA PHE A 89 4.32 4.61 5.04
C PHE A 89 4.47 3.65 3.86
N ALA A 90 3.52 3.67 2.93
CA ALA A 90 3.53 2.81 1.75
C ALA A 90 3.71 3.61 0.44
N GLY A 91 3.86 4.92 0.51
CA GLY A 91 4.17 5.80 -0.62
C GLY A 91 2.99 6.15 -1.52
N GLY A 92 3.33 6.54 -2.72
CA GLY A 92 2.41 7.04 -3.75
C GLY A 92 2.26 8.57 -3.73
N LYS A 93 1.77 9.13 -4.82
CA LYS A 93 1.59 10.57 -5.03
C LYS A 93 2.85 11.43 -4.78
N GLY A 94 4.02 10.90 -5.14
CA GLY A 94 5.30 11.63 -5.02
C GLY A 94 5.91 11.63 -3.61
N LEU A 95 5.48 10.73 -2.73
CA LEU A 95 6.02 10.60 -1.37
C LEU A 95 7.18 9.59 -1.26
N ASP A 96 7.62 8.98 -2.35
CA ASP A 96 8.62 7.90 -2.31
C ASP A 96 9.96 8.39 -1.73
N ASN A 97 10.47 9.55 -2.16
CA ASN A 97 11.69 10.13 -1.61
C ASN A 97 11.53 10.50 -0.13
N PHE A 98 10.40 11.10 0.25
CA PHE A 98 10.12 11.44 1.64
C PHE A 98 10.05 10.17 2.51
N ARG A 99 9.36 9.13 2.05
CA ARG A 99 9.32 7.83 2.73
C ARG A 99 10.72 7.28 2.95
N ASN A 100 11.55 7.24 1.90
CA ASN A 100 12.91 6.74 1.99
C ASN A 100 13.73 7.52 3.01
N GLN A 101 13.63 8.85 3.03
CA GLN A 101 14.28 9.70 4.02
C GLN A 101 13.81 9.38 5.44
N MET A 102 12.49 9.26 5.65
CA MET A 102 11.92 9.00 6.99
C MET A 102 12.26 7.62 7.53
N LEU A 103 12.26 6.59 6.66
CA LEU A 103 12.53 5.21 7.07
C LEU A 103 14.02 4.95 7.36
N ASN A 104 14.91 5.76 6.79
CA ASN A 104 16.36 5.69 7.04
C ASN A 104 16.86 6.75 8.04
N ASP A 105 15.96 7.47 8.69
CA ASP A 105 16.30 8.53 9.62
C ASP A 105 16.62 7.99 11.01
N ASN A 106 17.90 7.85 11.32
CA ASN A 106 18.37 7.35 12.61
C ASN A 106 18.05 8.30 13.77
N THR A 107 17.67 9.56 13.50
CA THR A 107 17.26 10.50 14.56
C THR A 107 15.82 10.25 15.04
N MET A 108 15.01 9.49 14.31
CA MET A 108 13.65 9.17 14.73
C MET A 108 13.67 8.31 15.99
N LYS A 109 13.11 8.82 17.09
CA LYS A 109 13.06 8.19 18.41
C LYS A 109 11.78 7.42 18.65
N GLU A 110 10.66 8.05 18.33
CA GLU A 110 9.31 7.48 18.48
C GLU A 110 8.46 7.72 17.24
N LEU A 111 7.68 6.73 16.88
CA LEU A 111 6.66 6.80 15.84
C LEU A 111 5.33 6.26 16.42
N HIS A 112 4.35 7.13 16.53
CA HIS A 112 3.00 6.77 16.95
C HIS A 112 2.09 6.71 15.72
N ASP A 113 1.49 5.56 15.49
CA ASP A 113 0.62 5.29 14.35
C ASP A 113 -0.83 5.07 14.82
N PHE A 114 -1.73 5.95 14.40
CA PHE A 114 -3.15 5.92 14.73
C PHE A 114 -3.91 5.29 13.54
N LEU A 115 -4.37 4.06 13.73
CA LEU A 115 -5.12 3.32 12.71
C LEU A 115 -6.50 3.92 12.49
N THR A 116 -7.11 4.45 13.58
CA THR A 116 -8.40 5.17 13.59
C THR A 116 -8.09 6.66 13.64
N PRO A 117 -8.11 7.39 12.51
CA PRO A 117 -7.72 8.81 12.49
C PRO A 117 -8.65 9.70 13.30
N GLU A 118 -9.88 9.30 13.53
CA GLU A 118 -10.89 9.96 14.34
C GLU A 118 -10.47 10.04 15.82
N ASP A 119 -9.61 9.14 16.30
CA ASP A 119 -9.02 9.18 17.66
C ASP A 119 -8.18 10.45 17.87
N VAL A 120 -7.67 11.04 16.79
CA VAL A 120 -6.82 12.25 16.84
C VAL A 120 -7.57 13.48 16.31
N PHE A 121 -8.28 13.31 15.20
CA PHE A 121 -9.00 14.39 14.52
C PHE A 121 -10.46 14.01 14.28
N PRO A 122 -11.34 14.20 15.26
CA PRO A 122 -12.78 13.99 15.08
C PRO A 122 -13.31 14.79 13.87
N ASN A 123 -14.16 14.18 13.07
CA ASN A 123 -14.79 14.79 11.89
C ASN A 123 -13.86 15.03 10.68
N THR A 124 -12.68 14.41 10.62
CA THR A 124 -11.82 14.47 9.44
C THR A 124 -11.80 13.13 8.72
N ASN A 125 -11.78 13.15 7.38
CA ASN A 125 -11.68 11.94 6.57
C ASN A 125 -10.22 11.70 6.14
N ASN A 126 -9.37 11.28 7.07
CA ASN A 126 -7.97 10.94 6.82
C ASN A 126 -7.82 9.44 6.55
N ARG A 127 -8.35 8.98 5.42
CA ARG A 127 -8.23 7.56 5.03
C ARG A 127 -6.76 7.10 5.03
N GLY A 128 -6.48 6.02 5.75
CA GLY A 128 -5.15 5.44 5.89
C GLY A 128 -4.46 5.76 7.22
N GLY A 129 -5.08 6.57 8.09
CA GLY A 129 -4.57 6.88 9.42
C GLY A 129 -3.72 8.15 9.48
N VAL A 130 -3.35 8.48 10.71
CA VAL A 130 -2.51 9.63 11.07
C VAL A 130 -1.35 9.09 11.90
N CYS A 131 -0.19 9.70 11.77
CA CYS A 131 0.95 9.40 12.63
C CYS A 131 1.56 10.67 13.20
N HIS A 132 2.13 10.59 14.40
CA HIS A 132 3.10 11.58 14.83
C HIS A 132 4.43 10.90 15.14
N PHE A 133 5.51 11.63 14.96
CA PHE A 133 6.85 11.13 15.20
C PHE A 133 7.70 12.19 15.87
N ILE A 134 8.64 11.71 16.67
CA ILE A 134 9.62 12.53 17.40
C ILE A 134 11.00 12.18 16.89
N ASN A 135 11.74 13.19 16.42
CA ASN A 135 13.16 13.07 16.17
C ASN A 135 13.92 13.65 17.36
N ASP A 136 15.01 12.99 17.74
CA ASP A 136 15.99 13.39 18.73
C ASP A 136 17.36 13.38 18.03
N PHE A 137 17.91 14.55 17.75
CA PHE A 137 19.14 14.68 16.97
C PHE A 137 20.38 14.21 17.72
N SER A 138 20.29 13.93 19.02
CA SER A 138 21.34 13.29 19.80
C SER A 138 21.35 11.76 19.69
N LYS A 139 20.28 11.16 19.12
CA LYS A 139 20.13 9.71 18.98
C LYS A 139 21.09 9.14 17.93
N THR A 140 21.71 8.01 18.23
CA THR A 140 22.74 7.37 17.39
C THR A 140 22.38 5.95 16.93
N ASP A 141 21.42 5.29 17.58
CA ASP A 141 20.94 3.95 17.17
C ASP A 141 19.85 4.04 16.10
N SER A 142 19.61 2.96 15.36
CA SER A 142 18.62 2.90 14.28
C SER A 142 17.22 2.45 14.73
N GLU A 143 17.08 1.95 15.96
CA GLU A 143 15.82 1.45 16.45
C GLU A 143 14.87 2.58 16.86
N VAL A 144 13.61 2.44 16.54
CA VAL A 144 12.53 3.39 16.83
C VAL A 144 11.49 2.72 17.72
N THR A 145 11.02 3.42 18.74
CA THR A 145 9.85 2.98 19.50
C THR A 145 8.60 3.20 18.66
N VAL A 146 8.04 2.12 18.10
CA VAL A 146 6.81 2.15 17.34
C VAL A 146 5.64 1.86 18.28
N VAL A 147 4.69 2.79 18.33
CA VAL A 147 3.47 2.69 19.16
C VAL A 147 2.26 2.73 18.23
N THR A 148 1.49 1.65 18.21
CA THR A 148 0.27 1.55 17.41
C THR A 148 -0.96 1.79 18.27
N HIS A 149 -1.81 2.71 17.81
CA HIS A 149 -3.06 3.09 18.47
C HIS A 149 -4.25 2.65 17.63
N LYS A 150 -5.30 2.19 18.28
CA LYS A 150 -6.58 1.88 17.68
C LYS A 150 -7.70 2.08 18.69
N ASP A 151 -8.77 2.76 18.29
CA ASP A 151 -9.97 2.99 19.09
C ASP A 151 -9.63 3.55 20.48
N ASN A 152 -8.79 4.62 20.52
CA ASN A 152 -8.27 5.29 21.72
C ASN A 152 -7.40 4.42 22.66
N HIS A 153 -6.93 3.26 22.19
CA HIS A 153 -6.07 2.38 22.98
C HIS A 153 -4.72 2.16 22.32
N VAL A 154 -3.67 2.01 23.11
CA VAL A 154 -2.38 1.49 22.64
C VAL A 154 -2.51 -0.03 22.49
N ILE A 155 -2.43 -0.52 21.26
CA ILE A 155 -2.51 -1.95 20.96
C ILE A 155 -1.14 -2.61 20.80
N SER A 156 -0.09 -1.83 20.56
CA SER A 156 1.29 -2.32 20.47
C SER A 156 2.28 -1.20 20.81
N ARG A 157 3.39 -1.56 21.51
CA ARG A 157 4.56 -0.71 21.74
C ARG A 157 5.82 -1.57 21.62
N ILE A 158 6.58 -1.39 20.56
CA ILE A 158 7.76 -2.23 20.24
C ILE A 158 8.90 -1.34 19.78
N LYS A 159 10.12 -1.62 20.25
CA LYS A 159 11.36 -1.00 19.75
C LYS A 159 11.90 -1.84 18.60
N ARG A 160 12.03 -1.27 17.41
CA ARG A 160 12.48 -1.97 16.19
C ARG A 160 12.99 -1.02 15.13
N ASN A 161 13.74 -1.54 14.17
CA ASN A 161 14.00 -0.82 12.93
C ASN A 161 12.71 -0.61 12.12
N LEU A 162 12.57 0.53 11.48
CA LEU A 162 11.41 0.84 10.63
C LEU A 162 11.43 0.03 9.32
N LEU A 163 12.63 -0.22 8.79
CA LEU A 163 12.84 -1.01 7.58
C LEU A 163 13.09 -2.49 7.90
N ILE A 164 12.70 -3.34 6.97
CA ILE A 164 13.15 -4.72 6.82
C ILE A 164 14.03 -4.74 5.57
N ASP A 165 15.10 -5.54 5.57
CA ASP A 165 15.97 -5.69 4.42
C ASP A 165 15.16 -6.10 3.18
N GLY A 166 15.40 -5.40 2.07
CA GLY A 166 14.65 -5.60 0.82
C GLY A 166 13.24 -4.98 0.77
N VAL A 167 12.76 -4.30 1.83
CA VAL A 167 11.44 -3.70 1.89
C VAL A 167 11.53 -2.18 1.93
N ASP A 168 10.91 -1.51 0.97
CA ASP A 168 10.94 -0.04 0.79
C ASP A 168 9.73 0.69 1.38
N ILE A 169 8.91 0.00 2.19
CA ILE A 169 7.72 0.54 2.85
C ILE A 169 7.74 0.25 4.35
N PHE A 170 7.02 1.05 5.12
CA PHE A 170 6.82 0.78 6.54
C PHE A 170 5.67 -0.19 6.75
N ILE A 171 5.98 -1.35 7.35
CA ILE A 171 4.98 -2.33 7.77
C ILE A 171 4.47 -1.93 9.14
N ARG A 172 3.18 -1.62 9.24
CA ARG A 172 2.54 -1.09 10.45
C ARG A 172 2.41 -2.14 11.55
N ASP A 173 2.10 -3.37 11.15
CA ASP A 173 1.91 -4.52 12.04
C ASP A 173 3.27 -5.14 12.41
N SER A 174 3.66 -5.01 13.66
CA SER A 174 4.97 -5.48 14.13
C SER A 174 5.08 -7.01 14.17
N ILE A 175 3.97 -7.75 14.32
CA ILE A 175 3.96 -9.22 14.22
C ILE A 175 4.13 -9.64 12.77
N ALA A 176 3.49 -8.92 11.84
CA ALA A 176 3.69 -9.15 10.41
C ALA A 176 5.16 -8.96 9.99
N VAL A 177 5.91 -8.05 10.62
CA VAL A 177 7.36 -7.91 10.40
C VAL A 177 8.10 -9.22 10.67
N CYS A 178 7.80 -9.90 11.77
CA CYS A 178 8.42 -11.19 12.11
C CYS A 178 8.04 -12.27 11.09
N ILE A 179 6.76 -12.35 10.72
CA ILE A 179 6.25 -13.30 9.73
C ILE A 179 6.92 -13.10 8.38
N ILE A 180 6.98 -11.85 7.89
CA ILE A 180 7.60 -11.51 6.60
C ILE A 180 9.08 -11.87 6.58
N LYS A 181 9.81 -11.61 7.67
CA LYS A 181 11.22 -12.00 7.77
C LYS A 181 11.42 -13.51 7.67
N LYS A 182 10.56 -14.32 8.29
CA LYS A 182 10.61 -15.79 8.16
C LYS A 182 10.40 -16.23 6.71
N ILE A 183 9.37 -15.70 6.05
CA ILE A 183 9.07 -16.01 4.66
C ILE A 183 10.21 -15.61 3.73
N PHE A 184 10.80 -14.43 3.93
CA PHE A 184 11.90 -13.95 3.10
C PHE A 184 13.18 -14.75 3.29
N ASN A 185 13.44 -15.30 4.47
CA ASN A 185 14.57 -16.20 4.69
C ASN A 185 14.46 -17.49 3.87
N GLU A 186 13.23 -17.96 3.60
CA GLU A 186 12.96 -19.17 2.81
C GLU A 186 12.81 -18.88 1.31
N CYS A 187 12.29 -17.71 0.91
CA CYS A 187 11.86 -17.42 -0.47
C CYS A 187 12.13 -15.97 -0.88
N TYR A 188 13.38 -15.47 -0.77
CA TYR A 188 13.69 -14.06 -1.03
C TYR A 188 13.64 -13.66 -2.52
N ASP A 189 14.08 -14.55 -3.43
CA ASP A 189 14.35 -14.17 -4.82
C ASP A 189 13.11 -14.13 -5.72
N GLU A 190 12.06 -14.87 -5.41
CA GLU A 190 10.83 -14.90 -6.21
C GLU A 190 9.58 -14.75 -5.32
N ASN A 191 8.75 -13.78 -5.65
CA ASN A 191 7.49 -13.57 -4.96
C ASN A 191 6.31 -13.47 -5.94
N PHE A 192 5.12 -13.66 -5.42
CA PHE A 192 3.89 -13.77 -6.19
C PHE A 192 3.59 -12.55 -7.09
N SER A 193 4.24 -11.40 -6.85
CA SER A 193 4.05 -10.20 -7.68
C SER A 193 4.47 -10.41 -9.14
N SER A 194 5.40 -11.36 -9.41
CA SER A 194 5.82 -11.72 -10.78
C SER A 194 4.72 -12.41 -11.58
N MET A 195 3.81 -13.10 -10.90
CA MET A 195 2.64 -13.74 -11.51
C MET A 195 1.47 -12.78 -11.76
N VAL A 196 1.55 -11.54 -11.29
CA VAL A 196 0.43 -10.58 -11.29
C VAL A 196 0.62 -9.53 -12.36
N SER A 197 -0.37 -9.37 -13.22
CA SER A 197 -0.37 -8.40 -14.30
C SER A 197 -0.33 -6.94 -13.82
N THR A 198 0.09 -6.06 -14.71
CA THR A 198 -0.15 -4.62 -14.58
C THR A 198 -1.64 -4.29 -14.76
N ARG A 199 -1.99 -3.02 -14.50
CA ARG A 199 -3.33 -2.49 -14.80
C ARG A 199 -3.63 -2.62 -16.30
N LYS A 200 -4.89 -2.88 -16.65
CA LYS A 200 -5.37 -3.07 -18.04
C LYS A 200 -4.64 -4.21 -18.77
N PRO A 201 -4.69 -5.44 -18.25
CA PRO A 201 -3.88 -6.55 -18.77
C PRO A 201 -4.07 -6.78 -20.27
N PHE A 202 -5.28 -6.58 -20.81
CA PHE A 202 -5.58 -6.73 -22.24
C PHE A 202 -5.77 -5.39 -22.98
N GLY A 203 -5.44 -4.26 -22.33
CA GLY A 203 -5.63 -2.91 -22.89
C GLY A 203 -7.08 -2.45 -22.99
N ILE A 204 -8.02 -3.17 -22.37
CA ILE A 204 -9.48 -2.92 -22.43
C ILE A 204 -9.93 -2.11 -21.23
N GLU A 205 -10.64 -1.01 -21.49
CA GLU A 205 -11.22 -0.14 -20.47
C GLU A 205 -12.59 -0.63 -20.00
N SER A 206 -12.98 -0.26 -18.76
CA SER A 206 -14.24 -0.67 -18.17
C SER A 206 -15.49 -0.13 -18.89
N ASN A 207 -15.35 1.01 -19.59
CA ASN A 207 -16.45 1.62 -20.31
C ASN A 207 -16.86 0.86 -21.59
N ILE A 208 -16.04 -0.09 -22.07
CA ILE A 208 -16.33 -0.89 -23.26
C ILE A 208 -17.68 -1.62 -23.15
N ILE A 209 -18.08 -2.02 -21.93
CA ILE A 209 -19.36 -2.70 -21.68
C ILE A 209 -20.59 -1.84 -22.06
N LYS A 210 -20.41 -0.54 -22.27
CA LYS A 210 -21.46 0.40 -22.66
C LYS A 210 -21.41 0.77 -24.14
N THR A 211 -20.53 0.14 -24.90
CA THR A 211 -20.33 0.41 -26.33
C THR A 211 -20.88 -0.71 -27.19
N ASP A 212 -21.07 -0.43 -28.49
CA ASP A 212 -21.50 -1.44 -29.46
C ASP A 212 -20.44 -2.53 -29.73
N ILE A 213 -19.22 -2.38 -29.24
CA ILE A 213 -18.17 -3.39 -29.33
C ILE A 213 -18.47 -4.59 -28.43
N PHE A 214 -19.06 -4.34 -27.27
CA PHE A 214 -19.42 -5.38 -26.30
C PHE A 214 -20.80 -5.95 -26.60
N LYS A 215 -20.86 -7.22 -26.97
CA LYS A 215 -22.11 -7.92 -27.36
C LYS A 215 -22.49 -8.95 -26.30
N GLN A 216 -23.81 -9.19 -26.18
CA GLN A 216 -24.33 -10.23 -25.28
C GLN A 216 -24.32 -11.62 -25.91
N SER A 217 -24.21 -11.70 -27.24
CA SER A 217 -24.06 -12.94 -28.01
C SER A 217 -22.80 -12.88 -28.87
N CYS A 218 -22.19 -14.04 -29.13
CA CYS A 218 -21.09 -14.18 -30.06
C CYS A 218 -21.53 -14.26 -31.53
N ASP A 219 -22.82 -14.29 -31.84
CA ASP A 219 -23.31 -14.36 -33.19
C ASP A 219 -22.85 -13.17 -34.03
N ASN A 220 -22.43 -13.45 -35.26
CA ASN A 220 -21.94 -12.47 -36.22
C ASN A 220 -20.67 -11.71 -35.80
N LEU A 221 -19.92 -12.18 -34.79
CA LEU A 221 -18.61 -11.66 -34.43
C LEU A 221 -17.51 -12.49 -35.13
N ASN A 222 -16.47 -11.80 -35.58
CA ASN A 222 -15.28 -12.48 -36.10
C ASN A 222 -14.30 -12.73 -34.96
N GLU A 223 -13.88 -14.00 -34.77
CA GLU A 223 -13.02 -14.44 -33.66
C GLU A 223 -13.51 -13.91 -32.29
N PRO A 224 -14.73 -14.35 -31.84
CA PRO A 224 -15.28 -13.86 -30.60
C PRO A 224 -14.53 -14.37 -29.38
N ILE A 225 -14.27 -13.44 -28.42
CA ILE A 225 -13.61 -13.73 -27.14
C ILE A 225 -14.57 -13.33 -26.02
N ILE A 226 -14.63 -14.16 -24.98
CA ILE A 226 -15.35 -13.84 -23.76
C ILE A 226 -14.67 -12.65 -23.08
N CYS A 227 -15.40 -11.56 -22.84
CA CYS A 227 -14.92 -10.37 -22.16
C CYS A 227 -15.65 -10.20 -20.81
N ILE A 228 -14.88 -10.18 -19.72
CA ILE A 228 -15.40 -10.02 -18.37
C ILE A 228 -15.25 -8.57 -17.93
N GLY A 229 -16.36 -7.88 -17.82
CA GLY A 229 -16.45 -6.50 -17.38
C GLY A 229 -16.70 -6.35 -15.88
N LYS A 230 -16.83 -5.11 -15.43
CA LYS A 230 -17.12 -4.78 -14.03
C LYS A 230 -18.32 -5.56 -13.50
N ASN A 231 -18.27 -5.98 -12.23
CA ASN A 231 -19.29 -6.79 -11.54
C ASN A 231 -19.54 -8.15 -12.21
N LYS A 232 -18.51 -8.74 -12.81
CA LYS A 232 -18.60 -10.03 -13.54
C LYS A 232 -19.60 -10.00 -14.69
N CYS A 233 -19.84 -8.82 -15.27
CA CYS A 233 -20.65 -8.71 -16.49
C CYS A 233 -19.93 -9.47 -17.63
N ILE A 234 -20.57 -10.48 -18.19
CA ILE A 234 -20.03 -11.32 -19.26
C ILE A 234 -20.65 -10.91 -20.60
N GLY A 235 -19.81 -10.80 -21.61
CA GLY A 235 -20.20 -10.60 -23.00
C GLY A 235 -19.06 -10.99 -23.92
N TYR A 236 -19.15 -10.59 -25.17
CA TYR A 236 -18.20 -10.95 -26.22
C TYR A 236 -17.69 -9.72 -26.94
N ILE A 237 -16.41 -9.76 -27.32
CA ILE A 237 -15.78 -8.80 -28.23
C ILE A 237 -14.99 -9.56 -29.29
N GLU A 238 -14.68 -8.90 -30.40
CA GLU A 238 -13.77 -9.49 -31.39
C GLU A 238 -12.32 -9.36 -30.94
N LYS A 239 -11.50 -10.36 -31.24
CA LYS A 239 -10.07 -10.45 -30.89
C LYS A 239 -9.27 -9.21 -31.30
N LYS A 240 -9.60 -8.58 -32.44
CA LYS A 240 -8.96 -7.35 -32.95
C LYS A 240 -8.97 -6.17 -31.97
N HIS A 241 -9.82 -6.18 -30.95
CA HIS A 241 -9.91 -5.13 -29.94
C HIS A 241 -8.92 -5.32 -28.78
N VAL A 242 -8.28 -6.48 -28.65
CA VAL A 242 -7.25 -6.75 -27.67
C VAL A 242 -5.98 -6.02 -28.04
N LYS A 243 -5.39 -5.24 -27.11
CA LYS A 243 -4.26 -4.35 -27.37
C LYS A 243 -2.95 -4.84 -26.75
N SER A 244 -3.00 -5.82 -25.85
CA SER A 244 -1.85 -6.33 -25.12
C SER A 244 -2.11 -7.76 -24.65
N HIS A 245 -1.07 -8.54 -24.44
CA HIS A 245 -1.09 -9.92 -23.95
C HIS A 245 -2.08 -10.81 -24.70
N GLU A 246 -2.06 -10.74 -26.02
CA GLU A 246 -2.90 -11.58 -26.88
C GLU A 246 -2.60 -13.08 -26.65
N ASP A 247 -1.36 -13.40 -26.32
CA ASP A 247 -0.88 -14.73 -25.96
C ASP A 247 -1.52 -15.29 -24.66
N TRP A 248 -2.13 -14.44 -23.84
CA TRP A 248 -2.81 -14.86 -22.61
C TRP A 248 -4.29 -15.23 -22.83
N ILE A 249 -4.87 -14.94 -24.00
CA ILE A 249 -6.28 -15.20 -24.28
C ILE A 249 -6.59 -16.68 -24.04
N ASP A 250 -5.79 -17.58 -24.61
CA ASP A 250 -6.00 -19.02 -24.59
C ASP A 250 -5.27 -19.74 -23.44
N LYS A 251 -4.85 -18.98 -22.41
CA LYS A 251 -4.22 -19.54 -21.22
C LYS A 251 -5.20 -19.61 -20.05
N TRP A 252 -5.04 -20.62 -19.19
CA TRP A 252 -5.66 -20.62 -17.88
C TRP A 252 -5.08 -19.49 -17.05
N LYS A 253 -5.90 -18.83 -16.24
CA LYS A 253 -5.54 -17.67 -15.43
C LYS A 253 -6.51 -17.49 -14.28
N VAL A 254 -6.21 -16.58 -13.38
CA VAL A 254 -7.13 -16.18 -12.32
C VAL A 254 -7.37 -14.67 -12.43
N TYR A 255 -8.62 -14.26 -12.39
CA TYR A 255 -9.02 -12.86 -12.33
C TYR A 255 -9.22 -12.43 -10.88
N VAL A 256 -8.67 -11.28 -10.54
CA VAL A 256 -8.86 -10.66 -9.23
C VAL A 256 -9.36 -9.24 -9.42
N PRO A 257 -10.47 -8.82 -8.77
CA PRO A 257 -10.90 -7.44 -8.81
C PRO A 257 -9.78 -6.49 -8.38
N ARG A 258 -9.52 -5.46 -9.18
CA ARG A 258 -8.50 -4.46 -8.88
C ARG A 258 -8.82 -3.70 -7.60
N ALA A 259 -10.08 -3.36 -7.38
CA ALA A 259 -10.54 -2.77 -6.13
C ALA A 259 -11.15 -3.86 -5.25
N ASN A 260 -10.61 -4.04 -4.05
CA ASN A 260 -11.10 -4.98 -3.06
C ASN A 260 -11.09 -4.35 -1.66
N ASN A 261 -11.86 -4.93 -0.75
CA ASN A 261 -12.09 -4.38 0.57
C ASN A 261 -11.07 -4.84 1.62
N LEU A 262 -10.11 -5.65 1.25
CA LEU A 262 -9.12 -6.20 2.18
C LEU A 262 -8.41 -5.09 2.97
N GLY A 263 -8.44 -5.19 4.29
CA GLY A 263 -7.84 -4.20 5.19
C GLY A 263 -8.62 -2.88 5.29
N THR A 264 -9.89 -2.86 4.88
CA THR A 264 -10.81 -1.74 5.10
C THR A 264 -11.79 -2.05 6.24
N GLU A 265 -12.58 -1.07 6.65
CA GLU A 265 -13.63 -1.26 7.68
C GLU A 265 -14.84 -2.05 7.16
N LEU A 266 -14.94 -2.29 5.86
CA LEU A 266 -16.03 -3.05 5.27
C LEU A 266 -15.98 -4.52 5.71
N ASN A 267 -17.13 -5.18 5.71
CA ASN A 267 -17.31 -6.50 6.33
C ASN A 267 -16.66 -7.66 5.58
N ASP A 268 -15.98 -7.41 4.46
CA ASP A 268 -15.45 -8.42 3.57
C ASP A 268 -13.94 -8.21 3.34
N ASP A 269 -13.14 -9.16 3.76
CA ASP A 269 -11.70 -9.23 3.48
C ASP A 269 -11.39 -10.12 2.26
N ASN A 270 -12.37 -10.42 1.41
CA ASN A 270 -12.21 -11.31 0.27
C ASN A 270 -11.56 -10.59 -0.93
N LEU A 271 -10.61 -11.25 -1.58
CA LEU A 271 -10.04 -10.80 -2.86
C LEU A 271 -11.00 -11.03 -4.04
N ASN A 272 -12.04 -11.84 -3.86
CA ASN A 272 -13.05 -12.17 -4.86
C ASN A 272 -12.46 -12.74 -6.16
N SER A 273 -11.36 -13.50 -6.06
CA SER A 273 -10.70 -14.16 -7.18
C SER A 273 -11.61 -15.22 -7.82
N PHE A 274 -11.44 -15.45 -9.11
CA PHE A 274 -12.11 -16.53 -9.83
C PHE A 274 -11.29 -16.98 -11.04
N VAL A 275 -11.49 -18.24 -11.43
CA VAL A 275 -10.78 -18.84 -12.55
C VAL A 275 -11.23 -18.21 -13.86
N GLY A 276 -10.26 -17.85 -14.71
CA GLY A 276 -10.42 -17.41 -16.09
C GLY A 276 -10.09 -18.56 -17.04
N GLU A 277 -11.07 -18.99 -17.81
CA GLU A 277 -10.90 -20.06 -18.81
C GLU A 277 -10.16 -19.57 -20.06
N PRO A 278 -9.58 -20.47 -20.89
CA PRO A 278 -9.15 -20.13 -22.22
C PRO A 278 -10.24 -19.43 -23.03
N ASN A 279 -9.84 -18.67 -24.07
CA ASN A 279 -10.71 -17.80 -24.85
C ASN A 279 -11.45 -16.73 -24.02
N SER A 280 -10.77 -16.22 -22.97
CA SER A 280 -11.34 -15.17 -22.14
C SER A 280 -10.35 -14.07 -21.82
N ILE A 281 -10.89 -12.85 -21.64
CA ILE A 281 -10.17 -11.64 -21.23
C ILE A 281 -10.99 -10.88 -20.19
N CYS A 282 -10.38 -9.86 -19.59
CA CYS A 282 -11.07 -8.94 -18.68
C CYS A 282 -10.80 -7.47 -19.03
N THR A 283 -11.68 -6.60 -18.55
CA THR A 283 -11.45 -5.15 -18.56
C THR A 283 -10.49 -4.74 -17.45
N GLU A 284 -10.08 -3.46 -17.41
CA GLU A 284 -9.25 -2.89 -16.33
C GLU A 284 -9.85 -2.97 -14.92
N SER A 285 -11.08 -3.46 -14.78
CA SER A 285 -11.69 -3.75 -13.48
C SER A 285 -11.02 -4.90 -12.75
N TYR A 286 -10.27 -5.73 -13.47
CA TYR A 286 -9.55 -6.89 -12.94
C TYR A 286 -8.07 -6.82 -13.30
N ILE A 287 -7.26 -7.46 -12.48
CA ILE A 287 -5.90 -7.89 -12.78
C ILE A 287 -5.91 -9.39 -13.07
N VAL A 288 -4.91 -9.84 -13.79
CA VAL A 288 -4.71 -11.24 -14.18
C VAL A 288 -3.58 -11.82 -13.35
N VAL A 289 -3.78 -13.02 -12.85
CA VAL A 289 -2.76 -13.78 -12.12
C VAL A 289 -2.46 -15.07 -12.87
N GLY A 290 -1.17 -15.37 -13.04
CA GLY A 290 -0.66 -16.65 -13.52
C GLY A 290 -0.81 -16.91 -15.01
N ALA A 291 -1.30 -15.94 -15.82
CA ALA A 291 -1.34 -16.14 -17.27
C ALA A 291 0.08 -16.34 -17.83
N GLY A 292 0.33 -17.51 -18.40
CA GLY A 292 1.65 -17.90 -18.88
C GLY A 292 2.45 -18.80 -17.94
N THR A 293 2.06 -18.92 -16.68
CA THR A 293 2.66 -19.84 -15.70
C THR A 293 1.71 -20.95 -15.28
N ILE A 294 0.40 -20.72 -15.35
CA ILE A 294 -0.63 -21.73 -15.06
C ILE A 294 -0.90 -22.54 -16.34
N ASN A 295 -0.69 -23.85 -16.28
CA ASN A 295 -0.79 -24.73 -17.45
C ASN A 295 -2.15 -25.40 -17.63
N ASP A 296 -2.94 -25.57 -16.56
CA ASP A 296 -4.18 -26.32 -16.57
C ASP A 296 -5.23 -25.76 -15.60
N LYS A 297 -6.45 -26.30 -15.68
CA LYS A 297 -7.59 -25.90 -14.87
C LYS A 297 -7.37 -26.10 -13.36
N ASN A 298 -6.75 -27.22 -12.98
CA ASN A 298 -6.56 -27.56 -11.58
C ASN A 298 -5.56 -26.60 -10.91
N SER A 299 -4.48 -26.29 -11.61
CA SER A 299 -3.51 -25.28 -11.16
C SER A 299 -4.18 -23.89 -11.02
N ALA A 300 -5.08 -23.50 -11.93
CA ALA A 300 -5.84 -22.24 -11.80
C ALA A 300 -6.79 -22.25 -10.58
N ILE A 301 -7.44 -23.38 -10.31
CA ILE A 301 -8.25 -23.55 -9.10
C ILE A 301 -7.39 -23.45 -7.84
N ASN A 302 -6.21 -24.06 -7.82
CA ASN A 302 -5.28 -24.04 -6.69
C ASN A 302 -4.78 -22.62 -6.42
N VAL A 303 -4.41 -21.84 -7.45
CA VAL A 303 -4.08 -20.41 -7.31
C VAL A 303 -5.26 -19.63 -6.73
N SER A 304 -6.49 -19.89 -7.18
CA SER A 304 -7.67 -19.22 -6.64
C SER A 304 -7.91 -19.59 -5.17
N LYS A 305 -7.70 -20.86 -4.78
CA LYS A 305 -7.75 -21.29 -3.37
C LYS A 305 -6.69 -20.60 -2.53
N TYR A 306 -5.45 -20.54 -3.03
CA TYR A 306 -4.35 -19.86 -2.37
C TYR A 306 -4.67 -18.40 -2.07
N LEU A 307 -5.18 -17.66 -3.06
CA LEU A 307 -5.63 -16.27 -2.89
C LEU A 307 -6.78 -16.11 -1.87
N THR A 308 -7.48 -17.19 -1.54
CA THR A 308 -8.58 -17.21 -0.59
C THR A 308 -8.12 -17.43 0.85
N THR A 309 -6.93 -18.01 1.07
CA THR A 309 -6.37 -18.29 2.40
C THR A 309 -6.22 -17.03 3.26
N LYS A 310 -6.33 -17.15 4.57
CA LYS A 310 -6.03 -16.06 5.51
C LYS A 310 -4.57 -15.67 5.46
N PHE A 311 -3.67 -16.62 5.24
CA PHE A 311 -2.25 -16.37 5.06
C PHE A 311 -1.98 -15.37 3.93
N VAL A 312 -2.47 -15.63 2.73
CA VAL A 312 -2.27 -14.76 1.57
C VAL A 312 -2.94 -13.40 1.76
N ARG A 313 -4.17 -13.38 2.26
CA ARG A 313 -4.90 -12.14 2.52
C ARG A 313 -4.21 -11.27 3.57
N PHE A 314 -3.65 -11.89 4.61
CA PHE A 314 -2.84 -11.19 5.61
C PHE A 314 -1.59 -10.57 4.99
N MET A 315 -0.82 -11.34 4.21
CA MET A 315 0.38 -10.85 3.54
C MET A 315 0.07 -9.73 2.54
N HIS A 316 -0.99 -9.88 1.75
CA HIS A 316 -1.45 -8.85 0.82
C HIS A 316 -1.82 -7.54 1.53
N LYS A 317 -2.49 -7.63 2.68
CA LYS A 317 -2.87 -6.48 3.52
C LYS A 317 -1.66 -5.65 3.94
N GLN A 318 -0.50 -6.27 4.24
CA GLN A 318 0.70 -5.56 4.70
C GLN A 318 1.31 -4.65 3.62
N ALA A 319 1.16 -4.99 2.35
CA ALA A 319 1.68 -4.19 1.24
C ALA A 319 0.67 -3.14 0.71
N LYS A 320 -0.56 -3.15 1.21
CA LYS A 320 -1.67 -2.38 0.65
C LYS A 320 -1.80 -1.01 1.31
N ALA A 321 -1.73 0.06 0.51
CA ALA A 321 -1.89 1.44 0.97
C ALA A 321 -3.25 2.07 0.60
N SER A 322 -4.05 1.38 -0.22
CA SER A 322 -5.35 1.86 -0.72
C SER A 322 -6.24 0.67 -1.10
N GLN A 323 -7.45 0.93 -1.55
CA GLN A 323 -8.35 -0.12 -2.06
C GLN A 323 -7.84 -0.79 -3.34
N ASP A 324 -7.01 -0.11 -4.12
CA ASP A 324 -6.48 -0.61 -5.39
C ASP A 324 -5.38 -1.64 -5.16
N ALA A 325 -5.53 -2.83 -5.76
CA ALA A 325 -4.49 -3.84 -5.87
C ALA A 325 -3.65 -3.63 -7.13
N SER A 326 -2.37 -3.89 -7.02
CA SER A 326 -1.40 -3.90 -8.13
C SER A 326 -0.42 -5.04 -7.88
N SER A 327 0.44 -5.38 -8.84
CA SER A 327 1.48 -6.39 -8.64
C SER A 327 2.31 -6.15 -7.38
N LYS A 328 2.64 -4.88 -7.07
CA LYS A 328 3.38 -4.50 -5.86
C LYS A 328 2.68 -4.87 -4.55
N THR A 329 1.36 -5.00 -4.53
CA THR A 329 0.64 -5.39 -3.31
C THR A 329 0.73 -6.90 -3.00
N TYR A 330 1.28 -7.69 -3.92
CA TYR A 330 1.52 -9.13 -3.75
C TYR A 330 2.98 -9.47 -3.39
N ARG A 331 3.83 -8.47 -3.16
CA ARG A 331 5.27 -8.62 -2.95
C ARG A 331 5.68 -9.47 -1.74
N PHE A 332 4.82 -9.58 -0.72
CA PHE A 332 5.11 -10.35 0.49
C PHE A 332 4.57 -11.77 0.42
N ILE A 333 3.88 -12.13 -0.64
CA ILE A 333 3.29 -13.45 -0.84
C ILE A 333 4.32 -14.32 -1.56
N PRO A 334 4.71 -15.47 -1.01
CA PRO A 334 5.59 -16.41 -1.70
C PRO A 334 4.89 -17.08 -2.88
N ILE A 335 5.66 -17.57 -3.82
CA ILE A 335 5.15 -18.43 -4.90
C ILE A 335 5.16 -19.88 -4.40
N GLU A 336 4.04 -20.56 -4.59
CA GLU A 336 3.89 -21.98 -4.33
C GLU A 336 3.88 -22.80 -5.62
N ASP A 337 4.11 -24.10 -5.51
CA ASP A 337 3.78 -25.03 -6.58
C ASP A 337 2.28 -25.30 -6.56
N PHE A 338 1.60 -24.99 -7.66
CA PHE A 338 0.16 -25.17 -7.82
C PHE A 338 -0.19 -26.44 -8.60
N THR A 339 0.78 -27.29 -8.93
CA THR A 339 0.60 -28.56 -9.65
C THR A 339 0.23 -29.69 -8.69
N SER A 340 0.08 -30.91 -9.24
CA SER A 340 -0.12 -32.13 -8.44
C SER A 340 1.11 -32.56 -7.65
N GLU A 341 2.29 -32.01 -7.97
CA GLU A 341 3.56 -32.35 -7.32
C GLU A 341 3.85 -31.46 -6.09
N SER A 342 2.94 -30.52 -5.79
CA SER A 342 3.06 -29.58 -4.67
C SER A 342 3.17 -30.28 -3.32
N ASP A 343 3.97 -29.70 -2.42
CA ASP A 343 4.02 -30.06 -1.00
C ASP A 343 2.77 -29.60 -0.23
N ILE A 344 1.93 -28.76 -0.83
CA ILE A 344 0.63 -28.35 -0.33
C ILE A 344 -0.48 -29.22 -0.93
N ASP A 345 -1.25 -29.89 -0.11
CA ASP A 345 -2.44 -30.63 -0.57
C ASP A 345 -3.59 -29.67 -0.87
N TRP A 346 -3.66 -29.22 -2.11
CA TRP A 346 -4.70 -28.31 -2.61
C TRP A 346 -6.10 -28.92 -2.64
N SER A 347 -6.28 -30.21 -2.38
CA SER A 347 -7.60 -30.85 -2.30
C SER A 347 -8.35 -30.47 -1.01
N LYS A 348 -7.62 -30.03 0.00
CA LYS A 348 -8.12 -29.70 1.33
C LYS A 348 -8.97 -28.46 1.38
N SER A 349 -9.63 -28.25 2.50
CA SER A 349 -10.35 -27.00 2.80
C SER A 349 -9.39 -25.82 2.94
N ILE A 350 -9.88 -24.60 2.78
CA ILE A 350 -9.05 -23.39 2.90
C ILE A 350 -8.37 -23.30 4.26
N ASN A 351 -9.05 -23.68 5.34
CA ASN A 351 -8.46 -23.66 6.67
C ASN A 351 -7.32 -24.71 6.82
N GLU A 352 -7.46 -25.88 6.23
CA GLU A 352 -6.39 -26.89 6.23
C GLU A 352 -5.21 -26.46 5.35
N ILE A 353 -5.47 -25.77 4.23
CA ILE A 353 -4.42 -25.17 3.41
C ILE A 353 -3.69 -24.07 4.19
N ASP A 354 -4.41 -23.23 4.95
CA ASP A 354 -3.79 -22.24 5.85
C ASP A 354 -2.84 -22.91 6.86
N GLU A 355 -3.26 -24.02 7.48
CA GLU A 355 -2.38 -24.74 8.44
C GLU A 355 -1.13 -25.30 7.77
N GLN A 356 -1.24 -25.88 6.56
CA GLN A 356 -0.09 -26.36 5.81
C GLN A 356 0.89 -25.22 5.50
N LEU A 357 0.39 -24.05 5.09
CA LEU A 357 1.22 -22.87 4.85
C LEU A 357 1.89 -22.37 6.14
N PHE A 358 1.17 -22.36 7.25
CA PHE A 358 1.74 -21.98 8.55
C PHE A 358 2.84 -22.94 9.00
N ASP A 359 2.68 -24.25 8.77
CA ASP A 359 3.69 -25.26 9.07
C ASP A 359 4.92 -25.08 8.17
N LYS A 360 4.71 -24.91 6.85
CA LYS A 360 5.76 -24.72 5.87
C LYS A 360 6.68 -23.55 6.21
N TYR A 361 6.10 -22.41 6.63
CA TYR A 361 6.86 -21.20 6.98
C TYR A 361 7.23 -21.12 8.48
N GLY A 362 7.09 -22.19 9.23
CA GLY A 362 7.49 -22.28 10.64
C GLY A 362 6.84 -21.20 11.53
N LEU A 363 5.56 -20.88 11.27
CA LEU A 363 4.87 -19.86 12.05
C LEU A 363 4.52 -20.40 13.45
N SER A 364 4.84 -19.60 14.47
CA SER A 364 4.48 -19.91 15.87
C SER A 364 2.97 -19.86 16.09
N MET A 365 2.50 -20.45 17.17
CA MET A 365 1.08 -20.42 17.55
C MET A 365 0.54 -19.00 17.73
N GLU A 366 1.38 -18.08 18.19
CA GLU A 366 1.02 -16.66 18.35
C GLU A 366 0.84 -15.98 16.98
N GLU A 367 1.77 -16.20 16.05
CA GLU A 367 1.70 -15.68 14.69
C GLU A 367 0.48 -16.22 13.92
N ARG A 368 0.20 -17.53 14.03
CA ARG A 368 -1.00 -18.16 13.46
C ARG A 368 -2.29 -17.52 14.01
N LYS A 369 -2.36 -17.37 15.34
CA LYS A 369 -3.49 -16.73 16.00
C LYS A 369 -3.66 -15.28 15.52
N HIS A 370 -2.55 -14.55 15.37
CA HIS A 370 -2.56 -13.18 14.89
C HIS A 370 -3.11 -13.08 13.46
N ILE A 371 -2.64 -13.93 12.53
CA ILE A 371 -3.18 -13.99 11.16
C ILE A 371 -4.68 -14.28 11.18
N LYS A 372 -5.09 -15.34 11.91
CA LYS A 372 -6.50 -15.76 11.97
C LYS A 372 -7.43 -14.68 12.51
N SER A 373 -6.97 -13.90 13.50
CA SER A 373 -7.76 -12.81 14.10
C SER A 373 -7.74 -11.51 13.30
N SER A 374 -6.69 -11.28 12.49
CA SER A 374 -6.51 -10.06 11.70
C SER A 374 -7.27 -10.05 10.39
N ILE A 375 -7.71 -11.22 9.92
CA ILE A 375 -8.42 -11.41 8.64
C ILE A 375 -9.80 -11.98 8.93
N LYS A 376 -10.82 -11.26 8.48
CA LYS A 376 -12.22 -11.67 8.63
C LYS A 376 -12.49 -12.97 7.87
N ASP A 377 -13.43 -13.76 8.36
CA ASP A 377 -13.96 -14.90 7.62
C ASP A 377 -14.71 -14.39 6.36
N MET A 378 -14.82 -15.27 5.37
CA MET A 378 -15.52 -15.00 4.11
C MET A 378 -16.95 -15.47 4.19
#